data_6fd9946d3616d2d233f769b457612667
#
_entry.id   6fd9946d3616d2d233f769b457612667
#
_cell.length_a   1.000
_cell.length_b   1.000
_cell.length_c   1.000
_cell.angle_alpha   90.00
_cell.angle_beta   90.00
_cell.angle_gamma   90.00
#
_symmetry.space_group_name_H-M   'P 1'
#
loop_
_entity.id
_entity.type
_entity.pdbx_description
1 polymer ?
#
loop_
_entity_poly.entity_id
_entity_poly.type
_entity_poly.pdbx_seq_one_letter_code
_entity_poly.pdbx_strand_id
1 'polypeptide(L)'
;MQQEEFRNEPFTDFSKEENARAMREALVQVAGELGREYPLVIGGERIQTGDILESTNPAKKTEVVGRFHKATKELATSAVEKASEVFRTWSRTPPDVRADLLFRTASLLRERKHYFSAWMVHEVAKSWPEADGDTAEAIDFLEFYAREMLRYAAPQTLVHVEGEENRLEYIPLGVGVVIPPWNFPLAIMAGMTVASIVTGNTVVLKPSSDAPAIAYKFFELLEEAGMPAGVVNFMTGSGAEVGDTVVDHPLTRYIAFTGSKEVGLRINERAAKVHDGQIWIKRVVAEMGGKDAIIVDSDTDFDEAATGVVQSAFGFQGQKCSACSRAIIVGEAYEPVLQRIVERTALLKVGDPTAPETSMSAVVNQKAFKTINDYIERGQADGGRLIAGGGSDGEQGFFIEPTVIADVKPGDPIEQEEIFGPVLACIKARDFEEALQIANDTEYGLTGAVYTNDPGKLERAAREFHVGNLYLNRKCTGALVGAHPFGGFNMSGTDSKAGGRDYLGLFMQAKVVAEKVRPGYTNREKREAI
;
A
#
# COMPACT_ATOMS: atom_id res chain seq x y z
N MET A 1 -9.87 28.47 11.63
CA MET A 1 -10.62 27.39 12.31
C MET A 1 -9.62 26.48 12.99
N GLN A 2 -9.76 26.16 14.28
CA GLN A 2 -8.97 25.06 14.86
C GLN A 2 -9.41 23.79 14.14
N GLN A 3 -8.49 23.14 13.41
CA GLN A 3 -8.77 21.84 12.84
C GLN A 3 -8.96 20.84 13.98
N GLU A 4 -10.01 20.02 13.86
CA GLU A 4 -10.18 18.88 14.76
C GLU A 4 -8.97 17.94 14.68
N GLU A 5 -8.63 17.32 15.80
CA GLU A 5 -7.56 16.35 15.88
C GLU A 5 -7.84 15.18 14.93
N PHE A 6 -6.79 14.69 14.24
CA PHE A 6 -6.91 13.55 13.35
C PHE A 6 -7.36 12.30 14.11
N ARG A 7 -8.32 11.58 13.54
CA ARG A 7 -8.78 10.28 14.00
C ARG A 7 -8.94 9.37 12.80
N ASN A 8 -8.56 8.11 12.97
CA ASN A 8 -8.74 7.11 11.91
C ASN A 8 -10.23 6.90 11.61
N GLU A 9 -10.53 6.70 10.33
CA GLU A 9 -11.87 6.37 9.86
C GLU A 9 -12.34 5.03 10.46
N PRO A 10 -13.52 4.98 11.09
CA PRO A 10 -14.01 3.75 11.69
C PRO A 10 -14.32 2.71 10.64
N PHE A 11 -13.97 1.45 10.93
CA PHE A 11 -14.40 0.32 10.12
C PHE A 11 -15.90 0.10 10.24
N THR A 12 -16.50 -0.32 9.13
CA THR A 12 -17.93 -0.59 9.08
C THR A 12 -18.28 -1.89 9.80
N ASP A 13 -19.21 -1.83 10.76
CA ASP A 13 -19.75 -3.00 11.43
C ASP A 13 -20.86 -3.64 10.55
N PHE A 14 -20.51 -4.64 9.77
CA PHE A 14 -21.44 -5.37 8.89
C PHE A 14 -22.38 -6.34 9.62
N SER A 15 -22.24 -6.51 10.94
CA SER A 15 -23.25 -7.23 11.73
C SER A 15 -24.56 -6.43 11.86
N LYS A 16 -24.50 -5.11 11.62
CA LYS A 16 -25.67 -4.24 11.56
C LYS A 16 -26.33 -4.33 10.19
N GLU A 17 -27.62 -4.68 10.17
CA GLU A 17 -28.36 -4.90 8.91
C GLU A 17 -28.40 -3.66 8.01
N GLU A 18 -28.41 -2.45 8.58
CA GLU A 18 -28.35 -1.20 7.81
C GLU A 18 -27.06 -1.09 6.97
N ASN A 19 -25.90 -1.44 7.55
CA ASN A 19 -24.60 -1.42 6.88
C ASN A 19 -24.50 -2.56 5.84
N ALA A 20 -24.95 -3.76 6.21
CA ALA A 20 -24.96 -4.89 5.30
C ALA A 20 -25.88 -4.63 4.09
N ARG A 21 -27.03 -3.98 4.28
CA ARG A 21 -27.92 -3.57 3.20
C ARG A 21 -27.25 -2.53 2.30
N ALA A 22 -26.64 -1.49 2.86
CA ALA A 22 -25.95 -0.46 2.08
C ALA A 22 -24.82 -1.06 1.22
N MET A 23 -24.08 -2.03 1.75
CA MET A 23 -23.04 -2.73 0.97
C MET A 23 -23.65 -3.59 -0.16
N ARG A 24 -24.76 -4.31 0.09
CA ARG A 24 -25.47 -5.05 -0.98
C ARG A 24 -25.98 -4.12 -2.08
N GLU A 25 -26.55 -2.97 -1.72
CA GLU A 25 -26.99 -1.96 -2.69
C GLU A 25 -25.82 -1.44 -3.53
N ALA A 26 -24.66 -1.16 -2.91
CA ALA A 26 -23.46 -0.74 -3.60
C ALA A 26 -22.91 -1.83 -4.56
N LEU A 27 -22.92 -3.10 -4.15
CA LEU A 27 -22.52 -4.21 -5.01
C LEU A 27 -23.42 -4.32 -6.24
N VAL A 28 -24.74 -4.17 -6.08
CA VAL A 28 -25.69 -4.17 -7.20
C VAL A 28 -25.46 -2.97 -8.12
N GLN A 29 -25.21 -1.78 -7.55
CA GLN A 29 -24.88 -0.59 -8.33
C GLN A 29 -23.64 -0.82 -9.18
N VAL A 30 -22.53 -1.28 -8.57
CA VAL A 30 -21.26 -1.53 -9.26
C VAL A 30 -21.42 -2.63 -10.31
N ALA A 31 -22.16 -3.71 -10.03
CA ALA A 31 -22.45 -4.76 -11.01
C ALA A 31 -23.10 -4.21 -12.28
N GLY A 32 -23.92 -3.16 -12.18
CA GLY A 32 -24.52 -2.46 -13.33
C GLY A 32 -23.53 -1.54 -14.10
N GLU A 33 -22.35 -1.32 -13.55
CA GLU A 33 -21.29 -0.50 -14.16
C GLU A 33 -20.15 -1.31 -14.77
N LEU A 34 -20.10 -2.62 -14.50
CA LEU A 34 -19.04 -3.49 -15.00
C LEU A 34 -18.99 -3.55 -16.53
N GLY A 35 -17.81 -3.84 -17.07
CA GLY A 35 -17.56 -3.99 -18.50
C GLY A 35 -17.47 -2.69 -19.29
N ARG A 36 -17.55 -1.53 -18.64
CA ARG A 36 -17.39 -0.22 -19.30
C ARG A 36 -15.96 -0.02 -19.80
N GLU A 37 -15.83 0.85 -20.79
CA GLU A 37 -14.55 1.26 -21.37
C GLU A 37 -14.09 2.59 -20.79
N TYR A 38 -12.79 2.67 -20.44
CA TYR A 38 -12.18 3.79 -19.76
C TYR A 38 -10.97 4.30 -20.53
N PRO A 39 -10.92 5.60 -20.88
CA PRO A 39 -9.80 6.20 -21.61
C PRO A 39 -8.57 6.43 -20.72
N LEU A 40 -7.43 6.71 -21.34
CA LEU A 40 -6.33 7.40 -20.69
C LEU A 40 -6.74 8.85 -20.43
N VAL A 41 -6.16 9.48 -19.39
CA VAL A 41 -6.36 10.93 -19.15
C VAL A 41 -5.00 11.60 -19.03
N ILE A 42 -4.65 12.41 -20.05
CA ILE A 42 -3.35 13.08 -20.13
C ILE A 42 -3.60 14.58 -20.35
N GLY A 43 -3.10 15.43 -19.46
CA GLY A 43 -3.34 16.88 -19.51
C GLY A 43 -4.82 17.27 -19.35
N GLY A 44 -5.66 16.36 -18.85
CA GLY A 44 -7.13 16.50 -18.78
C GLY A 44 -7.87 16.02 -20.05
N GLU A 45 -7.16 15.65 -21.10
CA GLU A 45 -7.75 15.07 -22.32
C GLU A 45 -7.96 13.57 -22.17
N ARG A 46 -9.15 13.09 -22.56
CA ARG A 46 -9.51 11.67 -22.57
C ARG A 46 -9.12 11.06 -23.91
N ILE A 47 -8.17 10.13 -23.88
CA ILE A 47 -7.55 9.53 -25.07
C ILE A 47 -7.92 8.06 -25.17
N GLN A 48 -8.47 7.67 -26.31
CA GLN A 48 -8.74 6.29 -26.67
C GLN A 48 -7.64 5.77 -27.63
N THR A 49 -7.22 4.54 -27.44
CA THR A 49 -6.24 3.84 -28.29
C THR A 49 -6.83 2.54 -28.83
N GLY A 50 -6.16 1.92 -29.79
CA GLY A 50 -6.62 0.64 -30.35
C GLY A 50 -6.25 -0.59 -29.50
N ASP A 51 -5.44 -0.41 -28.42
CA ASP A 51 -4.98 -1.49 -27.56
C ASP A 51 -5.64 -1.42 -26.20
N ILE A 52 -6.29 -2.51 -25.78
CA ILE A 52 -7.16 -2.58 -24.61
C ILE A 52 -6.59 -3.58 -23.59
N LEU A 53 -6.62 -3.19 -22.34
CA LEU A 53 -6.43 -4.04 -21.17
C LEU A 53 -7.82 -4.40 -20.60
N GLU A 54 -8.14 -5.67 -20.48
CA GLU A 54 -9.32 -6.12 -19.75
C GLU A 54 -8.94 -6.44 -18.29
N SER A 55 -9.65 -5.82 -17.34
CA SER A 55 -9.67 -6.22 -15.94
C SER A 55 -10.80 -7.21 -15.74
N THR A 56 -10.52 -8.35 -15.13
CA THR A 56 -11.51 -9.42 -14.91
C THR A 56 -11.62 -9.75 -13.43
N ASN A 57 -12.81 -10.16 -13.00
CA ASN A 57 -13.08 -10.60 -11.63
C ASN A 57 -12.34 -11.92 -11.35
N PRO A 58 -11.39 -11.98 -10.40
CA PRO A 58 -10.65 -13.21 -10.12
C PRO A 58 -11.51 -14.34 -9.56
N ALA A 59 -12.64 -14.03 -8.92
CA ALA A 59 -13.61 -15.01 -8.43
C ALA A 59 -14.56 -15.53 -9.53
N LYS A 60 -14.63 -14.80 -10.68
CA LYS A 60 -15.49 -15.15 -11.81
C LYS A 60 -14.83 -14.73 -13.12
N LYS A 61 -13.89 -15.53 -13.61
CA LYS A 61 -13.00 -15.24 -14.76
C LYS A 61 -13.69 -14.75 -16.03
N THR A 62 -14.98 -15.04 -16.21
CA THR A 62 -15.79 -14.61 -17.36
C THR A 62 -16.39 -13.21 -17.18
N GLU A 63 -16.28 -12.62 -16.00
CA GLU A 63 -16.83 -11.30 -15.69
C GLU A 63 -15.77 -10.23 -15.92
N VAL A 64 -15.97 -9.40 -16.93
CA VAL A 64 -15.11 -8.25 -17.24
C VAL A 64 -15.49 -7.09 -16.32
N VAL A 65 -14.58 -6.65 -15.48
CA VAL A 65 -14.76 -5.51 -14.57
C VAL A 65 -14.69 -4.18 -15.35
N GLY A 66 -13.74 -4.08 -16.25
CA GLY A 66 -13.59 -2.90 -17.12
C GLY A 66 -12.59 -3.10 -18.25
N ARG A 67 -12.68 -2.23 -19.26
CA ARG A 67 -11.77 -2.16 -20.41
C ARG A 67 -11.03 -0.85 -20.40
N PHE A 68 -9.71 -0.90 -20.45
CA PHE A 68 -8.84 0.27 -20.29
C PHE A 68 -7.94 0.41 -21.50
N HIS A 69 -7.94 1.62 -22.10
CA HIS A 69 -7.02 1.94 -23.19
C HIS A 69 -5.58 1.94 -22.71
N LYS A 70 -4.67 1.24 -23.40
CA LYS A 70 -3.25 1.19 -23.04
C LYS A 70 -2.49 2.34 -23.69
N ALA A 71 -1.59 2.95 -22.94
CA ALA A 71 -0.68 3.97 -23.45
C ALA A 71 0.41 3.35 -24.34
N THR A 72 0.87 4.12 -25.32
CA THR A 72 2.14 3.89 -26.05
C THR A 72 3.28 4.61 -25.34
N LYS A 73 4.53 4.41 -25.80
CA LYS A 73 5.70 5.17 -25.31
C LYS A 73 5.57 6.66 -25.53
N GLU A 74 5.01 7.05 -26.66
CA GLU A 74 4.79 8.46 -27.03
C GLU A 74 3.77 9.11 -26.09
N LEU A 75 2.67 8.41 -25.78
CA LEU A 75 1.68 8.88 -24.83
C LEU A 75 2.23 8.93 -23.39
N ALA A 76 3.06 7.97 -23.01
CA ALA A 76 3.76 7.97 -21.72
C ALA A 76 4.72 9.17 -21.60
N THR A 77 5.48 9.47 -22.65
CA THR A 77 6.33 10.67 -22.74
C THR A 77 5.50 11.94 -22.62
N SER A 78 4.42 12.04 -23.40
CA SER A 78 3.50 13.18 -23.37
C SER A 78 2.88 13.40 -21.99
N ALA A 79 2.56 12.32 -21.26
CA ALA A 79 2.02 12.43 -19.90
C ALA A 79 3.00 13.11 -18.93
N VAL A 80 4.29 12.77 -19.01
CA VAL A 80 5.34 13.41 -18.19
C VAL A 80 5.54 14.87 -18.61
N GLU A 81 5.53 15.18 -19.91
CA GLU A 81 5.68 16.54 -20.43
C GLU A 81 4.49 17.42 -20.00
N LYS A 82 3.25 16.92 -20.13
CA LYS A 82 2.04 17.63 -19.67
C LYS A 82 2.05 17.86 -18.16
N ALA A 83 2.44 16.85 -17.37
CA ALA A 83 2.63 16.99 -15.94
C ALA A 83 3.66 18.09 -15.61
N SER A 84 4.76 18.18 -16.36
CA SER A 84 5.80 19.22 -16.20
C SER A 84 5.30 20.62 -16.55
N GLU A 85 4.45 20.76 -17.58
CA GLU A 85 3.81 22.03 -17.92
C GLU A 85 2.92 22.53 -16.77
N VAL A 86 2.03 21.66 -16.26
CA VAL A 86 1.08 21.97 -15.18
C VAL A 86 1.79 22.21 -13.85
N PHE A 87 2.93 21.56 -13.60
CA PHE A 87 3.74 21.77 -12.41
C PHE A 87 4.10 23.25 -12.19
N ARG A 88 4.33 24.02 -13.25
CA ARG A 88 4.71 25.44 -13.16
C ARG A 88 3.65 26.31 -12.46
N THR A 89 2.38 25.92 -12.56
CA THR A 89 1.26 26.59 -11.90
C THR A 89 0.88 25.91 -10.58
N TRP A 90 0.73 24.59 -10.59
CA TRP A 90 0.32 23.81 -9.42
C TRP A 90 1.28 23.96 -8.24
N SER A 91 2.59 23.97 -8.48
CA SER A 91 3.61 24.15 -7.44
C SER A 91 3.53 25.49 -6.70
N ARG A 92 2.83 26.48 -7.27
CA ARG A 92 2.60 27.81 -6.69
C ARG A 92 1.24 27.94 -6.00
N THR A 93 0.38 26.94 -6.13
CA THR A 93 -0.91 26.90 -5.42
C THR A 93 -0.64 26.87 -3.92
N PRO A 94 -1.28 27.72 -3.11
CA PRO A 94 -1.08 27.75 -1.67
C PRO A 94 -1.30 26.38 -1.02
N PRO A 95 -0.52 26.02 0.01
CA PRO A 95 -0.61 24.73 0.68
C PRO A 95 -1.99 24.45 1.29
N ASP A 96 -2.67 25.45 1.81
CA ASP A 96 -4.03 25.37 2.35
C ASP A 96 -5.05 25.01 1.28
N VAL A 97 -4.96 25.60 0.09
CA VAL A 97 -5.82 25.27 -1.07
C VAL A 97 -5.62 23.82 -1.50
N ARG A 98 -4.37 23.33 -1.49
CA ARG A 98 -4.07 21.93 -1.79
C ARG A 98 -4.57 20.98 -0.71
N ALA A 99 -4.46 21.37 0.57
CA ALA A 99 -4.99 20.60 1.69
C ALA A 99 -6.52 20.53 1.64
N ASP A 100 -7.20 21.64 1.31
CA ASP A 100 -8.66 21.68 1.15
C ASP A 100 -9.17 20.76 0.03
N LEU A 101 -8.40 20.59 -1.06
CA LEU A 101 -8.72 19.59 -2.09
C LEU A 101 -8.77 18.18 -1.47
N LEU A 102 -7.79 17.82 -0.63
CA LEU A 102 -7.75 16.51 0.02
C LEU A 102 -8.91 16.33 1.00
N PHE A 103 -9.24 17.34 1.81
CA PHE A 103 -10.39 17.27 2.73
C PHE A 103 -11.70 17.07 1.98
N ARG A 104 -11.92 17.78 0.85
CA ARG A 104 -13.11 17.56 0.02
C ARG A 104 -13.13 16.16 -0.57
N THR A 105 -11.99 15.65 -1.06
CA THR A 105 -11.89 14.28 -1.59
C THR A 105 -12.19 13.25 -0.49
N ALA A 106 -11.69 13.45 0.74
CA ALA A 106 -11.98 12.58 1.87
C ALA A 106 -13.48 12.55 2.21
N SER A 107 -14.14 13.72 2.18
CA SER A 107 -15.60 13.80 2.41
C SER A 107 -16.39 13.03 1.35
N LEU A 108 -16.09 13.23 0.07
CA LEU A 108 -16.74 12.54 -1.02
C LEU A 108 -16.49 11.01 -0.98
N LEU A 109 -15.27 10.59 -0.63
CA LEU A 109 -14.94 9.18 -0.48
C LEU A 109 -15.71 8.54 0.68
N ARG A 110 -15.81 9.24 1.82
CA ARG A 110 -16.57 8.80 2.99
C ARG A 110 -18.07 8.63 2.69
N GLU A 111 -18.67 9.57 1.96
CA GLU A 111 -20.06 9.48 1.52
C GLU A 111 -20.31 8.27 0.62
N ARG A 112 -19.30 7.82 -0.13
CA ARG A 112 -19.39 6.71 -1.09
C ARG A 112 -18.57 5.49 -0.66
N LYS A 113 -18.30 5.32 0.63
CA LYS A 113 -17.41 4.29 1.18
C LYS A 113 -17.76 2.89 0.65
N HIS A 114 -19.03 2.49 0.69
CA HIS A 114 -19.48 1.19 0.20
C HIS A 114 -19.36 1.04 -1.33
N TYR A 115 -19.55 2.12 -2.09
CA TYR A 115 -19.38 2.09 -3.55
C TYR A 115 -17.92 1.79 -3.94
N PHE A 116 -16.95 2.46 -3.32
CA PHE A 116 -15.53 2.18 -3.57
C PHE A 116 -15.13 0.80 -3.06
N SER A 117 -15.64 0.36 -1.92
CA SER A 117 -15.42 -0.98 -1.40
C SER A 117 -15.99 -2.05 -2.36
N ALA A 118 -17.18 -1.83 -2.93
CA ALA A 118 -17.80 -2.75 -3.89
C ALA A 118 -16.97 -2.93 -5.17
N TRP A 119 -16.31 -1.88 -5.67
CA TRP A 119 -15.38 -2.01 -6.80
C TRP A 119 -14.24 -2.98 -6.48
N MET A 120 -13.64 -2.90 -5.28
CA MET A 120 -12.56 -3.80 -4.86
C MET A 120 -13.03 -5.23 -4.62
N VAL A 121 -14.28 -5.43 -4.20
CA VAL A 121 -14.88 -6.77 -4.12
C VAL A 121 -14.94 -7.41 -5.50
N HIS A 122 -15.37 -6.68 -6.54
CA HIS A 122 -15.45 -7.21 -7.90
C HIS A 122 -14.08 -7.30 -8.59
N GLU A 123 -13.18 -6.32 -8.41
CA GLU A 123 -11.94 -6.23 -9.18
C GLU A 123 -10.82 -7.11 -8.64
N VAL A 124 -10.68 -7.21 -7.32
CA VAL A 124 -9.58 -7.95 -6.67
C VAL A 124 -10.05 -8.98 -5.65
N ALA A 125 -11.34 -9.30 -5.64
CA ALA A 125 -11.97 -10.30 -4.77
C ALA A 125 -11.71 -10.09 -3.26
N LYS A 126 -11.72 -8.84 -2.80
CA LYS A 126 -11.68 -8.55 -1.37
C LYS A 126 -13.00 -8.95 -0.71
N SER A 127 -12.94 -9.55 0.50
CA SER A 127 -14.12 -9.66 1.35
C SER A 127 -14.59 -8.27 1.80
N TRP A 128 -15.82 -8.14 2.27
CA TRP A 128 -16.39 -6.86 2.69
C TRP A 128 -15.54 -6.13 3.73
N PRO A 129 -15.07 -6.79 4.82
CA PRO A 129 -14.22 -6.13 5.80
C PRO A 129 -12.87 -5.66 5.25
N GLU A 130 -12.26 -6.45 4.34
CA GLU A 130 -10.99 -6.09 3.72
C GLU A 130 -11.13 -4.92 2.74
N ALA A 131 -12.24 -4.86 1.99
CA ALA A 131 -12.54 -3.75 1.09
C ALA A 131 -12.90 -2.46 1.87
N ASP A 132 -13.66 -2.58 2.95
CA ASP A 132 -14.00 -1.47 3.83
C ASP A 132 -12.74 -0.89 4.51
N GLY A 133 -11.85 -1.77 4.96
CA GLY A 133 -10.58 -1.36 5.57
C GLY A 133 -9.68 -0.59 4.61
N ASP A 134 -9.57 -1.03 3.35
CA ASP A 134 -8.82 -0.33 2.30
C ASP A 134 -9.42 1.07 2.02
N THR A 135 -10.75 1.17 1.94
CA THR A 135 -11.41 2.47 1.73
C THR A 135 -11.23 3.40 2.94
N ALA A 136 -11.31 2.86 4.16
CA ALA A 136 -11.07 3.64 5.39
C ALA A 136 -9.63 4.18 5.43
N GLU A 137 -8.65 3.36 5.11
CA GLU A 137 -7.24 3.77 5.06
C GLU A 137 -6.99 4.85 3.99
N ALA A 138 -7.67 4.78 2.85
CA ALA A 138 -7.59 5.82 1.83
C ALA A 138 -8.12 7.18 2.33
N ILE A 139 -9.22 7.16 3.09
CA ILE A 139 -9.76 8.36 3.75
C ILE A 139 -8.75 8.89 4.77
N ASP A 140 -8.14 8.01 5.56
CA ASP A 140 -7.12 8.38 6.53
C ASP A 140 -5.91 9.07 5.89
N PHE A 141 -5.40 8.56 4.77
CA PHE A 141 -4.30 9.21 4.05
C PHE A 141 -4.67 10.62 3.57
N LEU A 142 -5.87 10.80 3.03
CA LEU A 142 -6.35 12.12 2.59
C LEU A 142 -6.39 13.11 3.76
N GLU A 143 -7.01 12.73 4.87
CA GLU A 143 -7.16 13.54 6.07
C GLU A 143 -5.82 13.84 6.75
N PHE A 144 -4.97 12.83 6.88
CA PHE A 144 -3.68 12.94 7.57
C PHE A 144 -2.69 13.78 6.78
N TYR A 145 -2.52 13.52 5.48
CA TYR A 145 -1.55 14.26 4.67
C TYR A 145 -1.97 15.70 4.40
N ALA A 146 -3.27 16.01 4.37
CA ALA A 146 -3.73 17.39 4.34
C ALA A 146 -3.24 18.16 5.58
N ARG A 147 -3.40 17.58 6.79
CA ARG A 147 -2.92 18.18 8.05
C ARG A 147 -1.40 18.28 8.11
N GLU A 148 -0.69 17.24 7.69
CA GLU A 148 0.76 17.26 7.68
C GLU A 148 1.34 18.29 6.70
N MET A 149 0.69 18.53 5.55
CA MET A 149 1.11 19.61 4.64
C MET A 149 0.96 20.98 5.29
N LEU A 150 -0.14 21.22 6.01
CA LEU A 150 -0.32 22.48 6.75
C LEU A 150 0.75 22.66 7.85
N ARG A 151 1.15 21.55 8.51
CA ARG A 151 2.26 21.58 9.48
C ARG A 151 3.61 21.93 8.80
N TYR A 152 3.89 21.35 7.62
CA TYR A 152 5.11 21.68 6.86
C TYR A 152 5.11 23.10 6.31
N ALA A 153 3.95 23.65 5.99
CA ALA A 153 3.79 25.03 5.52
C ALA A 153 3.92 26.07 6.62
N ALA A 154 3.78 25.68 7.89
CA ALA A 154 3.97 26.57 9.02
C ALA A 154 5.45 26.98 9.15
N PRO A 155 5.74 28.16 9.75
CA PRO A 155 7.11 28.61 9.97
C PRO A 155 7.96 27.56 10.73
N GLN A 156 9.12 27.22 10.18
CA GLN A 156 10.03 26.28 10.80
C GLN A 156 10.98 26.99 11.79
N THR A 157 11.16 26.44 12.97
CA THR A 157 12.08 26.98 13.97
C THR A 157 13.53 26.75 13.54
N LEU A 158 14.30 27.82 13.41
CA LEU A 158 15.74 27.79 13.16
C LEU A 158 16.50 28.41 14.33
N VAL A 159 17.80 28.09 14.42
CA VAL A 159 18.69 28.76 15.37
C VAL A 159 18.81 30.22 14.97
N HIS A 160 18.65 31.13 15.93
CA HIS A 160 18.77 32.57 15.70
C HIS A 160 20.23 32.96 15.44
N VAL A 161 20.44 33.77 14.41
CA VAL A 161 21.72 34.43 14.12
C VAL A 161 21.51 35.93 14.20
N GLU A 162 22.34 36.63 15.00
CA GLU A 162 22.23 38.08 15.16
C GLU A 162 22.50 38.80 13.82
N GLY A 163 21.61 39.72 13.46
CA GLY A 163 21.67 40.45 12.20
C GLY A 163 21.21 39.70 10.95
N GLU A 164 20.57 38.54 11.13
CA GLU A 164 19.96 37.76 10.04
C GLU A 164 18.50 37.43 10.32
N GLU A 165 17.71 37.40 9.24
CA GLU A 165 16.40 36.74 9.19
C GLU A 165 16.52 35.50 8.33
N ASN A 166 16.34 34.33 8.97
CA ASN A 166 16.50 33.03 8.33
C ASN A 166 15.14 32.30 8.29
N ARG A 167 14.86 31.63 7.17
CA ARG A 167 13.68 30.77 7.04
C ARG A 167 14.01 29.50 6.28
N LEU A 168 13.33 28.43 6.66
CA LEU A 168 13.34 27.13 6.00
C LEU A 168 11.99 26.91 5.36
N GLU A 169 11.97 26.65 4.07
CA GLU A 169 10.78 26.39 3.28
C GLU A 169 10.87 24.98 2.65
N TYR A 170 9.76 24.24 2.65
CA TYR A 170 9.69 22.98 1.92
C TYR A 170 8.98 23.21 0.58
N ILE A 171 9.68 22.92 -0.51
CA ILE A 171 9.20 23.13 -1.87
C ILE A 171 9.03 21.80 -2.61
N PRO A 172 8.08 21.69 -3.55
CA PRO A 172 7.87 20.46 -4.32
C PRO A 172 9.08 20.07 -5.16
N LEU A 173 9.17 18.79 -5.48
CA LEU A 173 10.25 18.24 -6.31
C LEU A 173 10.02 18.46 -7.80
N GLY A 174 8.82 18.18 -8.31
CA GLY A 174 8.52 18.21 -9.74
C GLY A 174 7.50 17.16 -10.17
N VAL A 175 7.73 16.51 -11.31
CA VAL A 175 6.89 15.41 -11.79
C VAL A 175 7.23 14.12 -11.05
N GLY A 176 6.23 13.51 -10.43
CA GLY A 176 6.31 12.19 -9.84
C GLY A 176 5.66 11.12 -10.69
N VAL A 177 6.20 9.92 -10.64
CA VAL A 177 5.57 8.72 -11.19
C VAL A 177 5.08 7.86 -10.03
N VAL A 178 3.77 7.59 -9.99
CA VAL A 178 3.14 6.75 -8.96
C VAL A 178 2.75 5.41 -9.59
N ILE A 179 3.32 4.33 -9.07
CA ILE A 179 3.10 2.96 -9.55
C ILE A 179 2.62 2.12 -8.35
N PRO A 180 1.30 2.10 -8.09
CA PRO A 180 0.71 1.38 -6.97
C PRO A 180 0.50 -0.10 -7.26
N PRO A 181 0.33 -0.93 -6.19
CA PRO A 181 0.03 -2.35 -6.31
C PRO A 181 -1.46 -2.59 -6.55
N TRP A 182 -1.80 -3.86 -6.74
CA TRP A 182 -3.20 -4.31 -6.87
C TRP A 182 -3.82 -4.79 -5.55
N ASN A 183 -3.01 -5.08 -4.51
CA ASN A 183 -3.51 -5.70 -3.28
C ASN A 183 -4.14 -4.72 -2.28
N PHE A 184 -3.69 -3.47 -2.25
CA PHE A 184 -4.36 -2.33 -1.61
C PHE A 184 -4.55 -1.24 -2.66
N PRO A 185 -5.44 -1.50 -3.65
CA PRO A 185 -5.46 -0.73 -4.89
C PRO A 185 -6.04 0.67 -4.71
N LEU A 186 -6.78 0.91 -3.64
CA LEU A 186 -7.28 2.24 -3.29
C LEU A 186 -6.36 2.93 -2.29
N ALA A 187 -6.09 2.35 -1.12
CA ALA A 187 -5.36 3.03 -0.05
C ALA A 187 -3.94 3.39 -0.42
N ILE A 188 -3.13 2.42 -0.90
CA ILE A 188 -1.72 2.67 -1.23
C ILE A 188 -1.62 3.62 -2.42
N MET A 189 -2.48 3.45 -3.43
CA MET A 189 -2.53 4.35 -4.57
C MET A 189 -2.91 5.78 -4.14
N ALA A 190 -3.96 5.93 -3.34
CA ALA A 190 -4.37 7.21 -2.79
C ALA A 190 -3.23 7.82 -1.97
N GLY A 191 -2.64 7.07 -1.03
CA GLY A 191 -1.55 7.55 -0.18
C GLY A 191 -0.38 8.14 -0.96
N MET A 192 0.15 7.44 -1.95
CA MET A 192 1.25 7.93 -2.79
C MET A 192 0.84 9.13 -3.66
N THR A 193 -0.36 9.06 -4.26
CA THR A 193 -0.86 10.11 -5.15
C THR A 193 -1.14 11.41 -4.39
N VAL A 194 -1.84 11.32 -3.26
CA VAL A 194 -2.23 12.53 -2.52
C VAL A 194 -1.07 13.14 -1.75
N ALA A 195 -0.09 12.33 -1.26
CA ALA A 195 1.17 12.85 -0.74
C ALA A 195 1.93 13.68 -1.79
N SER A 196 1.92 13.20 -3.04
CA SER A 196 2.54 13.89 -4.17
C SER A 196 1.84 15.21 -4.48
N ILE A 197 0.51 15.21 -4.65
CA ILE A 197 -0.21 16.43 -5.08
C ILE A 197 -0.33 17.46 -3.97
N VAL A 198 -0.52 17.07 -2.71
CA VAL A 198 -0.63 18.03 -1.60
C VAL A 198 0.67 18.77 -1.36
N THR A 199 1.81 18.13 -1.61
CA THR A 199 3.14 18.78 -1.55
C THR A 199 3.44 19.67 -2.74
N GLY A 200 2.54 19.75 -3.73
CA GLY A 200 2.64 20.63 -4.89
C GLY A 200 3.31 20.02 -6.13
N ASN A 201 3.50 18.72 -6.13
CA ASN A 201 3.98 17.96 -7.29
C ASN A 201 2.84 17.62 -8.24
N THR A 202 3.18 17.29 -9.48
CA THR A 202 2.27 16.69 -10.46
C THR A 202 2.60 15.21 -10.64
N VAL A 203 1.62 14.41 -11.07
CA VAL A 203 1.70 12.95 -11.04
C VAL A 203 1.37 12.34 -12.40
N VAL A 204 2.16 11.35 -12.78
CA VAL A 204 1.77 10.33 -13.75
C VAL A 204 1.42 9.07 -12.95
N LEU A 205 0.13 8.75 -12.90
CA LEU A 205 -0.43 7.60 -12.18
C LEU A 205 -0.56 6.42 -13.14
N LYS A 206 0.22 5.37 -12.89
CA LYS A 206 0.15 4.11 -13.62
C LYS A 206 -0.25 2.97 -12.67
N PRO A 207 -1.54 2.65 -12.55
CA PRO A 207 -1.99 1.56 -11.69
C PRO A 207 -1.47 0.20 -12.14
N SER A 208 -1.58 -0.80 -11.27
CA SER A 208 -1.41 -2.19 -11.66
C SER A 208 -2.39 -2.58 -12.75
N SER A 209 -1.99 -3.48 -13.63
CA SER A 209 -2.89 -4.03 -14.67
C SER A 209 -4.00 -4.93 -14.08
N ASP A 210 -3.83 -5.41 -12.84
CA ASP A 210 -4.81 -6.24 -12.15
C ASP A 210 -5.85 -5.40 -11.36
N ALA A 211 -5.67 -4.07 -11.24
CA ALA A 211 -6.57 -3.21 -10.49
C ALA A 211 -6.69 -1.78 -11.09
N PRO A 212 -7.01 -1.62 -12.37
CA PRO A 212 -7.13 -0.32 -13.00
C PRO A 212 -8.47 0.38 -12.74
N ALA A 213 -9.56 -0.37 -12.44
CA ALA A 213 -10.90 0.21 -12.32
C ALA A 213 -11.04 1.07 -11.06
N ILE A 214 -10.65 0.55 -9.91
CA ILE A 214 -10.69 1.33 -8.66
C ILE A 214 -9.78 2.56 -8.75
N ALA A 215 -8.64 2.46 -9.45
CA ALA A 215 -7.74 3.58 -9.67
C ALA A 215 -8.37 4.67 -10.54
N TYR A 216 -9.09 4.28 -11.59
CA TYR A 216 -9.84 5.22 -12.44
C TYR A 216 -10.98 5.89 -11.65
N LYS A 217 -11.70 5.13 -10.82
CA LYS A 217 -12.76 5.67 -9.95
C LYS A 217 -12.23 6.69 -8.95
N PHE A 218 -11.07 6.45 -8.37
CA PHE A 218 -10.43 7.43 -7.50
C PHE A 218 -9.95 8.67 -8.29
N PHE A 219 -9.44 8.49 -9.50
CA PHE A 219 -9.11 9.61 -10.37
C PHE A 219 -10.35 10.48 -10.68
N GLU A 220 -11.50 9.88 -11.02
CA GLU A 220 -12.77 10.61 -11.21
C GLU A 220 -13.18 11.37 -9.93
N LEU A 221 -12.98 10.79 -8.76
CA LEU A 221 -13.28 11.44 -7.47
C LEU A 221 -12.40 12.68 -7.24
N LEU A 222 -11.11 12.63 -7.60
CA LEU A 222 -10.21 13.78 -7.51
C LEU A 222 -10.67 14.90 -8.45
N GLU A 223 -11.10 14.58 -9.69
CA GLU A 223 -11.66 15.58 -10.62
C GLU A 223 -12.92 16.22 -10.03
N GLU A 224 -13.84 15.42 -9.48
CA GLU A 224 -15.08 15.91 -8.85
C GLU A 224 -14.78 16.81 -7.63
N ALA A 225 -13.75 16.50 -6.86
CA ALA A 225 -13.30 17.33 -5.75
C ALA A 225 -12.68 18.67 -6.19
N GLY A 226 -12.45 18.87 -7.49
CA GLY A 226 -11.93 20.08 -8.08
C GLY A 226 -10.42 20.06 -8.37
N MET A 227 -9.83 18.90 -8.57
CA MET A 227 -8.43 18.78 -9.00
C MET A 227 -8.26 19.39 -10.39
N PRO A 228 -7.30 20.30 -10.59
CA PRO A 228 -7.04 20.87 -11.91
C PRO A 228 -6.55 19.82 -12.91
N ALA A 229 -6.95 19.97 -14.17
CA ALA A 229 -6.52 19.10 -15.27
C ALA A 229 -4.99 19.02 -15.37
N GLY A 230 -4.48 17.80 -15.56
CA GLY A 230 -3.05 17.53 -15.70
C GLY A 230 -2.22 17.51 -14.39
N VAL A 231 -2.81 17.81 -13.23
CA VAL A 231 -2.15 17.59 -11.92
C VAL A 231 -1.91 16.11 -11.71
N VAL A 232 -2.89 15.27 -12.02
CA VAL A 232 -2.74 13.82 -12.13
C VAL A 232 -3.05 13.41 -13.56
N ASN A 233 -2.18 12.61 -14.16
CA ASN A 233 -2.35 12.02 -15.49
C ASN A 233 -2.51 10.52 -15.31
N PHE A 234 -3.64 9.97 -15.72
CA PHE A 234 -3.97 8.55 -15.56
C PHE A 234 -3.64 7.77 -16.82
N MET A 235 -2.87 6.70 -16.68
CA MET A 235 -2.59 5.82 -17.81
C MET A 235 -2.38 4.37 -17.40
N THR A 236 -2.87 3.46 -18.22
CA THR A 236 -2.61 2.02 -18.15
C THR A 236 -1.60 1.60 -19.22
N GLY A 237 -0.99 0.46 -19.05
CA GLY A 237 -0.03 -0.10 -20.00
C GLY A 237 0.99 -1.02 -19.34
N SER A 238 1.83 -1.66 -20.15
CA SER A 238 2.82 -2.62 -19.67
C SER A 238 3.90 -1.97 -18.80
N GLY A 239 4.39 -2.70 -17.81
CA GLY A 239 5.51 -2.23 -16.98
C GLY A 239 6.79 -2.02 -17.79
N ALA A 240 7.08 -2.96 -18.68
CA ALA A 240 8.32 -2.95 -19.48
C ALA A 240 8.35 -1.87 -20.58
N GLU A 241 7.20 -1.40 -21.03
CA GLU A 241 7.13 -0.41 -22.10
C GLU A 241 6.80 0.99 -21.55
N VAL A 242 5.63 1.12 -20.93
CA VAL A 242 5.13 2.39 -20.41
C VAL A 242 5.80 2.74 -19.08
N GLY A 243 5.93 1.76 -18.18
CA GLY A 243 6.56 1.96 -16.87
C GLY A 243 8.02 2.41 -17.01
N ASP A 244 8.80 1.70 -17.81
CA ASP A 244 10.21 2.05 -18.05
C ASP A 244 10.35 3.43 -18.70
N THR A 245 9.49 3.78 -19.66
CA THR A 245 9.53 5.08 -20.34
C THR A 245 9.34 6.24 -19.34
N VAL A 246 8.39 6.15 -18.43
CA VAL A 246 8.16 7.23 -17.46
C VAL A 246 9.21 7.27 -16.36
N VAL A 247 9.79 6.12 -15.98
CA VAL A 247 10.90 6.05 -15.03
C VAL A 247 12.17 6.69 -15.60
N ASP A 248 12.50 6.40 -16.85
CA ASP A 248 13.70 6.90 -17.53
C ASP A 248 13.58 8.38 -17.92
N HIS A 249 12.37 8.88 -18.09
CA HIS A 249 12.14 10.22 -18.64
C HIS A 249 12.93 11.31 -17.88
N PRO A 250 13.68 12.20 -18.55
CA PRO A 250 14.54 13.20 -17.91
C PRO A 250 13.79 14.19 -17.01
N LEU A 251 12.51 14.46 -17.28
CA LEU A 251 11.66 15.32 -16.46
C LEU A 251 11.04 14.63 -15.24
N THR A 252 11.09 13.31 -15.15
CA THR A 252 10.69 12.56 -13.96
C THR A 252 11.64 12.87 -12.81
N ARG A 253 11.09 13.34 -11.70
CA ARG A 253 11.87 13.81 -10.55
C ARG A 253 11.96 12.77 -9.44
N TYR A 254 10.91 11.98 -9.27
CA TYR A 254 10.86 10.88 -8.32
C TYR A 254 9.89 9.79 -8.77
N ILE A 255 10.07 8.61 -8.22
CA ILE A 255 9.18 7.47 -8.40
C ILE A 255 8.69 7.02 -7.01
N ALA A 256 7.37 6.91 -6.84
CA ALA A 256 6.74 6.27 -5.69
C ALA A 256 6.15 4.94 -6.17
N PHE A 257 6.68 3.85 -5.64
CA PHE A 257 6.38 2.49 -6.06
C PHE A 257 6.02 1.61 -4.87
N THR A 258 4.99 0.80 -5.04
CA THR A 258 4.74 -0.34 -4.16
C THR A 258 4.42 -1.56 -5.02
N GLY A 259 5.12 -2.68 -4.77
CA GLY A 259 4.96 -3.91 -5.54
C GLY A 259 6.04 -4.94 -5.27
N SER A 260 6.32 -5.82 -6.24
CA SER A 260 7.32 -6.87 -6.06
C SER A 260 8.75 -6.34 -5.95
N LYS A 261 9.59 -7.06 -5.20
CA LYS A 261 11.02 -6.78 -5.05
C LYS A 261 11.73 -6.65 -6.40
N GLU A 262 11.47 -7.58 -7.33
CA GLU A 262 12.08 -7.58 -8.66
C GLU A 262 11.81 -6.26 -9.42
N VAL A 263 10.56 -5.80 -9.41
CA VAL A 263 10.18 -4.56 -10.09
C VAL A 263 10.75 -3.33 -9.37
N GLY A 264 10.73 -3.31 -8.03
CA GLY A 264 11.30 -2.21 -7.24
C GLY A 264 12.80 -2.05 -7.47
N LEU A 265 13.57 -3.14 -7.46
CA LEU A 265 15.01 -3.11 -7.75
C LEU A 265 15.28 -2.66 -9.20
N ARG A 266 14.48 -3.11 -10.18
CA ARG A 266 14.56 -2.63 -11.56
C ARG A 266 14.31 -1.13 -11.67
N ILE A 267 13.29 -0.61 -10.99
CA ILE A 267 13.00 0.83 -10.97
C ILE A 267 14.18 1.60 -10.36
N ASN A 268 14.72 1.13 -9.24
CA ASN A 268 15.84 1.76 -8.57
C ASN A 268 17.10 1.81 -9.46
N GLU A 269 17.42 0.70 -10.12
CA GLU A 269 18.53 0.63 -11.09
C GLU A 269 18.36 1.64 -12.24
N ARG A 270 17.15 1.71 -12.82
CA ARG A 270 16.84 2.62 -13.93
C ARG A 270 16.86 4.08 -13.50
N ALA A 271 16.29 4.39 -12.35
CA ALA A 271 16.26 5.75 -11.80
C ALA A 271 17.66 6.30 -11.47
N ALA A 272 18.63 5.42 -11.18
CA ALA A 272 20.02 5.80 -10.94
C ALA A 272 20.77 6.25 -12.22
N LYS A 273 20.25 5.90 -13.41
CA LYS A 273 20.85 6.36 -14.69
C LYS A 273 20.45 7.80 -14.97
N VAL A 274 21.44 8.62 -15.33
CA VAL A 274 21.22 10.00 -15.76
C VAL A 274 21.02 10.01 -17.26
N HIS A 275 19.91 10.61 -17.71
CA HIS A 275 19.56 10.75 -19.13
C HIS A 275 19.85 12.16 -19.64
N ASP A 276 20.02 12.32 -20.95
CA ASP A 276 20.26 13.60 -21.57
C ASP A 276 19.14 14.62 -21.23
N GLY A 277 19.53 15.81 -20.79
CA GLY A 277 18.60 16.85 -20.34
C GLY A 277 18.12 16.71 -18.89
N GLN A 278 18.48 15.66 -18.19
CA GLN A 278 18.20 15.51 -16.76
C GLN A 278 19.17 16.35 -15.94
N ILE A 279 18.64 17.22 -15.06
CA ILE A 279 19.43 18.16 -14.24
C ILE A 279 19.37 17.83 -12.74
N TRP A 280 18.84 16.68 -12.36
CA TRP A 280 18.70 16.23 -10.95
C TRP A 280 18.95 14.74 -10.79
N ILE A 281 19.20 14.33 -9.56
CA ILE A 281 19.16 12.91 -9.17
C ILE A 281 17.71 12.56 -8.84
N LYS A 282 17.17 11.50 -9.45
CA LYS A 282 15.82 11.00 -9.16
C LYS A 282 15.78 10.40 -7.75
N ARG A 283 14.65 10.56 -7.06
CA ARG A 283 14.38 9.83 -5.81
C ARG A 283 13.52 8.61 -6.11
N VAL A 284 13.76 7.54 -5.37
CA VAL A 284 12.91 6.35 -5.38
C VAL A 284 12.39 6.14 -3.97
N VAL A 285 11.08 6.11 -3.83
CA VAL A 285 10.33 5.73 -2.63
C VAL A 285 9.71 4.38 -2.96
N ALA A 286 10.25 3.31 -2.41
CA ALA A 286 9.85 1.95 -2.75
C ALA A 286 9.43 1.18 -1.50
N GLU A 287 8.25 0.55 -1.58
CA GLU A 287 7.78 -0.47 -0.65
C GLU A 287 7.59 -1.78 -1.43
N MET A 288 8.18 -2.84 -0.93
CA MET A 288 8.23 -4.13 -1.61
C MET A 288 7.68 -5.25 -0.72
N GLY A 289 7.98 -6.48 -1.06
CA GLY A 289 7.48 -7.65 -0.36
C GLY A 289 8.00 -7.84 1.05
N GLY A 290 7.49 -8.86 1.71
CA GLY A 290 7.87 -9.29 3.04
C GLY A 290 7.90 -10.80 3.18
N LYS A 291 8.62 -11.29 4.18
CA LYS A 291 8.56 -12.67 4.67
C LYS A 291 8.32 -12.66 6.17
N ASP A 292 7.17 -12.11 6.52
CA ASP A 292 6.88 -11.70 7.88
C ASP A 292 6.65 -12.87 8.80
N ALA A 293 7.11 -12.73 10.05
CA ALA A 293 7.05 -13.78 11.04
C ALA A 293 6.27 -13.35 12.28
N ILE A 294 5.53 -14.30 12.85
CA ILE A 294 5.01 -14.20 14.22
C ILE A 294 5.73 -15.23 15.07
N ILE A 295 6.45 -14.77 16.09
CA ILE A 295 7.05 -15.62 17.12
C ILE A 295 6.01 -15.89 18.19
N VAL A 296 5.77 -17.16 18.52
CA VAL A 296 4.88 -17.59 19.59
C VAL A 296 5.72 -18.29 20.65
N ASP A 297 5.88 -17.66 21.81
CA ASP A 297 6.64 -18.21 22.92
C ASP A 297 5.80 -19.18 23.76
N SER A 298 6.46 -20.01 24.59
CA SER A 298 5.83 -21.07 25.40
C SER A 298 5.05 -20.53 26.62
N ASP A 299 5.23 -19.25 26.97
CA ASP A 299 4.61 -18.62 28.15
C ASP A 299 3.40 -17.73 27.84
N THR A 300 2.92 -17.75 26.59
CA THR A 300 1.82 -16.88 26.14
C THR A 300 0.45 -17.57 26.15
N ASP A 301 -0.62 -16.77 25.92
CA ASP A 301 -1.95 -17.33 25.59
C ASP A 301 -1.95 -17.88 24.16
N PHE A 302 -2.01 -19.21 24.04
CA PHE A 302 -1.97 -19.90 22.75
C PHE A 302 -3.23 -19.65 21.90
N ASP A 303 -4.36 -19.36 22.51
CA ASP A 303 -5.61 -19.05 21.80
C ASP A 303 -5.56 -17.67 21.17
N GLU A 304 -5.05 -16.68 21.87
CA GLU A 304 -4.81 -15.34 21.37
C GLU A 304 -3.75 -15.35 20.25
N ALA A 305 -2.61 -16.00 20.49
CA ALA A 305 -1.53 -16.10 19.53
C ALA A 305 -1.96 -16.80 18.23
N ALA A 306 -2.63 -17.95 18.31
CA ALA A 306 -3.14 -18.66 17.13
C ALA A 306 -4.19 -17.83 16.36
N THR A 307 -5.03 -17.07 17.06
CA THR A 307 -5.97 -16.14 16.42
C THR A 307 -5.23 -15.04 15.64
N GLY A 308 -4.21 -14.44 16.23
CA GLY A 308 -3.38 -13.44 15.59
C GLY A 308 -2.63 -13.97 14.37
N VAL A 309 -2.09 -15.19 14.47
CA VAL A 309 -1.42 -15.88 13.35
C VAL A 309 -2.38 -16.10 12.20
N VAL A 310 -3.55 -16.71 12.42
CA VAL A 310 -4.53 -17.03 11.36
C VAL A 310 -5.08 -15.77 10.70
N GLN A 311 -5.43 -14.76 11.49
CA GLN A 311 -5.88 -13.47 10.93
C GLN A 311 -4.81 -12.77 10.09
N SER A 312 -3.54 -12.88 10.50
CA SER A 312 -2.43 -12.27 9.77
C SER A 312 -2.06 -13.07 8.51
N ALA A 313 -2.17 -14.40 8.56
CA ALA A 313 -1.78 -15.27 7.45
C ALA A 313 -2.81 -15.28 6.31
N PHE A 314 -4.10 -15.25 6.64
CA PHE A 314 -5.16 -15.54 5.67
C PHE A 314 -6.08 -14.36 5.33
N GLY A 315 -5.99 -13.23 6.05
CA GLY A 315 -6.69 -12.00 5.65
C GLY A 315 -6.33 -11.62 4.21
N PHE A 316 -7.34 -11.33 3.40
CA PHE A 316 -7.19 -11.09 1.96
C PHE A 316 -6.35 -12.17 1.24
N GLN A 317 -6.61 -13.45 1.55
CA GLN A 317 -5.94 -14.63 0.95
C GLN A 317 -4.41 -14.61 1.11
N GLY A 318 -3.87 -13.99 2.17
CA GLY A 318 -2.42 -13.83 2.35
C GLY A 318 -1.74 -12.91 1.33
N GLN A 319 -2.51 -12.17 0.53
CA GLN A 319 -2.02 -11.25 -0.51
C GLN A 319 -1.69 -9.87 0.08
N LYS A 320 -1.00 -9.84 1.20
CA LYS A 320 -0.53 -8.62 1.88
C LYS A 320 0.99 -8.70 2.01
N CYS A 321 1.67 -7.60 1.74
CA CYS A 321 3.10 -7.50 2.00
C CYS A 321 3.44 -7.77 3.48
N SER A 322 2.50 -7.49 4.39
CA SER A 322 2.60 -7.70 5.84
C SER A 322 1.99 -9.02 6.34
N ALA A 323 1.56 -9.94 5.45
CA ALA A 323 0.93 -11.19 5.89
C ALA A 323 1.91 -12.07 6.67
N CYS A 324 1.42 -12.68 7.76
CA CYS A 324 2.19 -13.70 8.47
C CYS A 324 2.38 -14.94 7.58
N SER A 325 3.52 -15.06 6.98
CA SER A 325 3.88 -16.22 6.15
C SER A 325 4.70 -17.25 6.90
N ARG A 326 5.24 -16.88 8.09
CA ARG A 326 6.00 -17.74 8.99
C ARG A 326 5.47 -17.66 10.43
N ALA A 327 5.01 -18.79 10.99
CA ALA A 327 4.75 -18.91 12.41
C ALA A 327 5.93 -19.67 13.06
N ILE A 328 6.72 -18.98 13.88
CA ILE A 328 7.89 -19.54 14.56
C ILE A 328 7.48 -19.81 16.00
N ILE A 329 7.36 -21.08 16.37
CA ILE A 329 6.75 -21.51 17.62
C ILE A 329 7.80 -22.18 18.51
N VAL A 330 7.93 -21.70 19.75
CA VAL A 330 8.99 -22.09 20.68
C VAL A 330 8.65 -23.37 21.45
N GLY A 331 9.56 -24.33 21.43
CA GLY A 331 9.62 -25.48 22.33
C GLY A 331 8.35 -26.32 22.37
N GLU A 332 7.81 -26.45 23.59
CA GLU A 332 6.62 -27.27 23.87
C GLU A 332 5.30 -26.64 23.43
N ALA A 333 5.30 -25.33 23.09
CA ALA A 333 4.14 -24.67 22.54
C ALA A 333 3.79 -25.14 21.11
N TYR A 334 4.73 -25.81 20.43
CA TYR A 334 4.59 -26.12 19.00
C TYR A 334 3.30 -26.88 18.67
N GLU A 335 3.11 -28.08 19.16
CA GLU A 335 1.92 -28.88 18.85
C GLU A 335 0.61 -28.24 19.38
N PRO A 336 0.55 -27.72 20.63
CA PRO A 336 -0.65 -27.05 21.11
C PRO A 336 -1.08 -25.82 20.27
N VAL A 337 -0.13 -25.03 19.77
CA VAL A 337 -0.42 -23.86 18.92
C VAL A 337 -0.81 -24.30 17.51
N LEU A 338 -0.12 -25.31 16.92
CA LEU A 338 -0.50 -25.87 15.62
C LEU A 338 -1.95 -26.37 15.61
N GLN A 339 -2.36 -27.12 16.65
CA GLN A 339 -3.74 -27.58 16.76
C GLN A 339 -4.74 -26.42 16.70
N ARG A 340 -4.47 -25.34 17.47
CA ARG A 340 -5.34 -24.16 17.49
C ARG A 340 -5.36 -23.40 16.15
N ILE A 341 -4.21 -23.34 15.46
CA ILE A 341 -4.13 -22.76 14.10
C ILE A 341 -5.03 -23.55 13.15
N VAL A 342 -4.93 -24.90 13.15
CA VAL A 342 -5.76 -25.76 12.30
C VAL A 342 -7.25 -25.57 12.60
N GLU A 343 -7.64 -25.60 13.88
CA GLU A 343 -9.03 -25.41 14.32
C GLU A 343 -9.60 -24.07 13.82
N ARG A 344 -8.83 -22.97 13.90
CA ARG A 344 -9.25 -21.63 13.44
C ARG A 344 -9.25 -21.51 11.91
N THR A 345 -8.28 -22.14 11.26
CA THR A 345 -8.20 -22.18 9.79
C THR A 345 -9.43 -22.87 9.19
N ALA A 346 -9.92 -23.93 9.82
CA ALA A 346 -11.13 -24.67 9.40
C ALA A 346 -12.42 -23.83 9.50
N LEU A 347 -12.43 -22.72 10.22
CA LEU A 347 -13.58 -21.82 10.32
C LEU A 347 -13.64 -20.81 9.17
N LEU A 348 -12.57 -20.65 8.39
CA LEU A 348 -12.51 -19.72 7.28
C LEU A 348 -13.35 -20.23 6.11
N LYS A 349 -14.24 -19.37 5.62
CA LYS A 349 -15.10 -19.69 4.47
C LYS A 349 -14.49 -19.12 3.20
N VAL A 350 -14.09 -19.99 2.29
CA VAL A 350 -13.62 -19.62 0.94
C VAL A 350 -14.82 -19.59 0.00
N GLY A 351 -15.02 -18.47 -0.73
CA GLY A 351 -16.19 -18.36 -1.61
C GLY A 351 -16.30 -17.03 -2.37
N ASP A 352 -17.51 -16.76 -2.85
CA ASP A 352 -17.84 -15.53 -3.57
C ASP A 352 -17.61 -14.29 -2.68
N PRO A 353 -16.81 -13.31 -3.11
CA PRO A 353 -16.51 -12.12 -2.29
C PRO A 353 -17.74 -11.21 -2.10
N THR A 354 -18.79 -11.36 -2.91
CA THR A 354 -20.03 -10.59 -2.75
C THR A 354 -20.90 -11.08 -1.59
N ALA A 355 -20.65 -12.31 -1.09
CA ALA A 355 -21.37 -12.89 0.04
C ALA A 355 -20.78 -12.39 1.39
N PRO A 356 -21.62 -11.89 2.31
CA PRO A 356 -21.17 -11.30 3.58
C PRO A 356 -20.44 -12.27 4.50
N GLU A 357 -20.70 -13.57 4.40
CA GLU A 357 -20.08 -14.63 5.20
C GLU A 357 -18.71 -15.08 4.66
N THR A 358 -18.30 -14.63 3.48
CA THR A 358 -17.03 -15.02 2.88
C THR A 358 -15.87 -14.40 3.66
N SER A 359 -14.98 -15.25 4.19
CA SER A 359 -13.76 -14.83 4.89
C SER A 359 -12.61 -14.59 3.90
N MET A 360 -12.51 -15.46 2.90
CA MET A 360 -11.47 -15.48 1.87
C MET A 360 -12.11 -15.73 0.51
N SER A 361 -11.49 -15.21 -0.56
CA SER A 361 -11.97 -15.41 -1.91
C SER A 361 -10.84 -15.85 -2.85
N ALA A 362 -10.96 -15.54 -4.14
CA ALA A 362 -9.96 -15.89 -5.15
C ALA A 362 -8.67 -15.08 -5.00
N VAL A 363 -7.53 -15.67 -5.38
CA VAL A 363 -6.28 -14.94 -5.59
C VAL A 363 -6.33 -14.19 -6.92
N VAL A 364 -5.54 -13.14 -7.06
CA VAL A 364 -5.76 -12.06 -8.04
C VAL A 364 -5.78 -12.50 -9.51
N ASN A 365 -5.00 -13.50 -9.91
CA ASN A 365 -4.90 -13.90 -11.32
C ASN A 365 -4.34 -15.33 -11.49
N GLN A 366 -4.33 -15.81 -12.73
CA GLN A 366 -3.83 -17.14 -13.10
C GLN A 366 -2.36 -17.37 -12.75
N LYS A 367 -1.51 -16.33 -12.85
CA LYS A 367 -0.09 -16.45 -12.51
C LYS A 367 0.08 -16.68 -11.01
N ALA A 368 -0.61 -15.89 -10.19
CA ALA A 368 -0.60 -16.06 -8.73
C ALA A 368 -1.14 -17.44 -8.34
N PHE A 369 -2.28 -17.85 -8.92
CA PHE A 369 -2.88 -19.17 -8.68
C PHE A 369 -1.87 -20.30 -8.94
N LYS A 370 -1.19 -20.28 -10.09
CA LYS A 370 -0.18 -21.28 -10.41
C LYS A 370 1.00 -21.24 -9.43
N THR A 371 1.58 -20.06 -9.22
CA THR A 371 2.76 -19.90 -8.36
C THR A 371 2.48 -20.39 -6.94
N ILE A 372 1.32 -20.07 -6.37
CA ILE A 372 0.96 -20.49 -5.00
C ILE A 372 0.83 -22.00 -4.92
N ASN A 373 0.17 -22.64 -5.90
CA ASN A 373 0.07 -24.12 -5.94
C ASN A 373 1.45 -24.78 -6.07
N ASP A 374 2.33 -24.24 -6.93
CA ASP A 374 3.72 -24.74 -7.08
C ASP A 374 4.47 -24.69 -5.71
N TYR A 375 4.27 -23.64 -4.89
CA TYR A 375 4.85 -23.55 -3.54
C TYR A 375 4.23 -24.52 -2.53
N ILE A 376 2.93 -24.78 -2.61
CA ILE A 376 2.26 -25.77 -1.75
C ILE A 376 2.81 -27.17 -2.04
N GLU A 377 2.98 -27.52 -3.31
CA GLU A 377 3.59 -28.81 -3.72
C GLU A 377 5.06 -28.88 -3.29
N ARG A 378 5.84 -27.82 -3.48
CA ARG A 378 7.25 -27.75 -3.12
C ARG A 378 7.45 -27.89 -1.61
N GLY A 379 6.66 -27.19 -0.79
CA GLY A 379 6.78 -27.26 0.66
C GLY A 379 6.56 -28.68 1.21
N GLN A 380 5.66 -29.44 0.59
CA GLN A 380 5.45 -30.85 0.92
C GLN A 380 6.63 -31.73 0.42
N ALA A 381 7.12 -31.48 -0.78
CA ALA A 381 8.26 -32.22 -1.36
C ALA A 381 9.56 -32.00 -0.56
N ASP A 382 9.76 -30.81 0.01
CA ASP A 382 10.91 -30.48 0.85
C ASP A 382 10.80 -31.07 2.30
N GLY A 383 9.69 -31.78 2.59
CA GLY A 383 9.48 -32.53 3.83
C GLY A 383 8.54 -31.84 4.84
N GLY A 384 7.93 -30.73 4.48
CA GLY A 384 6.88 -30.10 5.29
C GLY A 384 5.63 -30.97 5.39
N ARG A 385 4.98 -30.95 6.56
CA ARG A 385 3.77 -31.71 6.83
C ARG A 385 2.54 -30.83 6.58
N LEU A 386 1.78 -31.12 5.51
CA LEU A 386 0.51 -30.46 5.26
C LEU A 386 -0.50 -30.83 6.35
N ILE A 387 -1.00 -29.85 7.11
CA ILE A 387 -1.90 -30.09 8.26
C ILE A 387 -3.27 -29.42 8.09
N ALA A 388 -3.42 -28.49 7.13
CA ALA A 388 -4.70 -27.92 6.73
C ALA A 388 -4.65 -27.42 5.29
N GLY A 389 -5.77 -27.44 4.58
CA GLY A 389 -5.90 -26.95 3.22
C GLY A 389 -5.15 -27.79 2.19
N GLY A 390 -4.53 -27.11 1.22
CA GLY A 390 -3.79 -27.73 0.10
C GLY A 390 -4.63 -27.92 -1.15
N GLY A 391 -5.96 -27.69 -1.08
CA GLY A 391 -6.86 -27.77 -2.22
C GLY A 391 -6.96 -26.44 -2.97
N SER A 392 -7.29 -26.52 -4.26
CA SER A 392 -7.57 -25.36 -5.09
C SER A 392 -8.62 -25.66 -6.17
N ASP A 393 -9.39 -24.64 -6.55
CA ASP A 393 -10.35 -24.70 -7.65
C ASP A 393 -10.10 -23.53 -8.62
N GLY A 394 -9.69 -23.89 -9.82
CA GLY A 394 -9.42 -22.97 -10.92
C GLY A 394 -10.51 -22.95 -12.00
N GLU A 395 -11.68 -23.57 -11.82
CA GLU A 395 -12.70 -23.66 -12.88
C GLU A 395 -13.40 -22.32 -13.13
N GLN A 396 -14.07 -21.78 -12.13
CA GLN A 396 -14.81 -20.52 -12.23
C GLN A 396 -13.98 -19.30 -11.84
N GLY A 397 -13.13 -19.44 -10.82
CA GLY A 397 -12.24 -18.42 -10.26
C GLY A 397 -10.92 -19.03 -9.81
N PHE A 398 -10.08 -18.24 -9.19
CA PHE A 398 -8.75 -18.65 -8.72
C PHE A 398 -8.76 -18.94 -7.22
N PHE A 399 -9.55 -19.93 -6.78
CA PHE A 399 -9.72 -20.23 -5.36
C PHE A 399 -8.63 -21.18 -4.86
N ILE A 400 -8.02 -20.85 -3.73
CA ILE A 400 -7.04 -21.68 -3.01
C ILE A 400 -7.45 -21.74 -1.56
N GLU A 401 -7.45 -22.95 -0.98
CA GLU A 401 -7.76 -23.15 0.43
C GLU A 401 -6.66 -22.56 1.33
N PRO A 402 -7.01 -22.01 2.51
CA PRO A 402 -6.01 -21.60 3.49
C PRO A 402 -5.16 -22.80 3.90
N THR A 403 -3.87 -22.73 3.59
CA THR A 403 -2.95 -23.87 3.64
C THR A 403 -1.92 -23.69 4.76
N VAL A 404 -1.80 -24.68 5.64
CA VAL A 404 -0.84 -24.70 6.74
C VAL A 404 0.12 -25.88 6.55
N ILE A 405 1.42 -25.57 6.46
CA ILE A 405 2.50 -26.55 6.32
C ILE A 405 3.37 -26.46 7.57
N ALA A 406 3.37 -27.54 8.37
CA ALA A 406 4.14 -27.68 9.59
C ALA A 406 5.50 -28.33 9.33
N ASP A 407 6.37 -28.32 10.34
CA ASP A 407 7.70 -28.95 10.34
C ASP A 407 8.64 -28.40 9.25
N VAL A 408 8.39 -27.16 8.81
CA VAL A 408 9.23 -26.44 7.86
C VAL A 408 10.57 -26.10 8.53
N LYS A 409 11.66 -26.26 7.78
CA LYS A 409 12.99 -26.01 8.31
C LYS A 409 13.47 -24.60 7.93
N PRO A 410 14.28 -23.95 8.78
CA PRO A 410 14.98 -22.72 8.40
C PRO A 410 15.79 -22.95 7.13
N GLY A 411 15.67 -22.01 6.15
CA GLY A 411 16.30 -22.09 4.85
C GLY A 411 15.49 -22.79 3.76
N ASP A 412 14.38 -23.44 4.08
CA ASP A 412 13.49 -24.02 3.07
C ASP A 412 12.89 -22.89 2.18
N PRO A 413 12.66 -23.12 0.88
CA PRO A 413 12.12 -22.10 -0.02
C PRO A 413 10.80 -21.49 0.45
N ILE A 414 9.88 -22.29 0.99
CA ILE A 414 8.61 -21.78 1.52
C ILE A 414 8.78 -20.94 2.81
N GLU A 415 9.93 -21.05 3.46
CA GLU A 415 10.30 -20.23 4.62
C GLU A 415 11.00 -18.95 4.20
N GLN A 416 11.75 -18.93 3.09
CA GLN A 416 12.56 -17.81 2.65
C GLN A 416 11.91 -16.92 1.57
N GLU A 417 11.17 -17.52 0.64
CA GLU A 417 10.65 -16.84 -0.55
C GLU A 417 9.23 -16.31 -0.31
N GLU A 418 8.92 -15.10 -0.82
CA GLU A 418 7.59 -14.51 -0.74
C GLU A 418 6.62 -15.24 -1.67
N ILE A 419 5.57 -15.88 -1.12
CA ILE A 419 4.55 -16.63 -1.88
C ILE A 419 3.40 -15.73 -2.33
N PHE A 420 3.04 -14.75 -1.50
CA PHE A 420 1.94 -13.81 -1.71
C PHE A 420 0.58 -14.51 -1.91
N GLY A 421 0.29 -15.48 -1.06
CA GLY A 421 -0.89 -16.31 -1.11
C GLY A 421 -1.23 -16.94 0.24
N PRO A 422 -2.33 -17.73 0.34
CA PRO A 422 -2.83 -18.26 1.59
C PRO A 422 -2.02 -19.48 2.06
N VAL A 423 -0.72 -19.31 2.26
CA VAL A 423 0.21 -20.37 2.70
C VAL A 423 0.98 -19.93 3.94
N LEU A 424 0.81 -20.66 5.04
CA LEU A 424 1.50 -20.45 6.30
C LEU A 424 2.51 -21.56 6.53
N ALA A 425 3.79 -21.19 6.64
CA ALA A 425 4.87 -22.07 7.08
C ALA A 425 5.00 -22.02 8.61
N CYS A 426 4.93 -23.18 9.28
CA CYS A 426 5.12 -23.29 10.72
C CYS A 426 6.47 -23.93 11.02
N ILE A 427 7.30 -23.23 11.79
CA ILE A 427 8.67 -23.57 12.13
C ILE A 427 8.78 -23.81 13.64
N LYS A 428 9.44 -24.87 14.07
CA LYS A 428 9.72 -25.13 15.46
C LYS A 428 11.08 -24.55 15.85
N ALA A 429 11.10 -23.65 16.83
CA ALA A 429 12.33 -23.17 17.46
C ALA A 429 12.54 -23.86 18.81
N ARG A 430 13.77 -24.08 19.20
CA ARG A 430 14.13 -24.68 20.51
C ARG A 430 13.80 -23.74 21.67
N ASP A 431 14.12 -22.46 21.46
CA ASP A 431 13.99 -21.39 22.45
C ASP A 431 13.76 -20.06 21.77
N PHE A 432 13.55 -19.00 22.55
CA PHE A 432 13.30 -17.66 22.07
C PHE A 432 14.49 -17.06 21.30
N GLU A 433 15.72 -17.44 21.65
CA GLU A 433 16.93 -17.01 20.97
C GLU A 433 16.93 -17.49 19.51
N GLU A 434 16.72 -18.80 19.32
CA GLU A 434 16.65 -19.38 17.98
C GLU A 434 15.46 -18.83 17.18
N ALA A 435 14.31 -18.58 17.85
CA ALA A 435 13.16 -17.97 17.19
C ALA A 435 13.48 -16.58 16.62
N LEU A 436 14.19 -15.74 17.35
CA LEU A 436 14.66 -14.44 16.86
C LEU A 436 15.68 -14.57 15.73
N GLN A 437 16.59 -15.54 15.80
CA GLN A 437 17.56 -15.80 14.74
C GLN A 437 16.84 -16.21 13.45
N ILE A 438 15.90 -17.17 13.52
CA ILE A 438 15.09 -17.60 12.36
C ILE A 438 14.26 -16.43 11.81
N ALA A 439 13.65 -15.63 12.68
CA ALA A 439 12.83 -14.49 12.27
C ALA A 439 13.63 -13.46 11.45
N ASN A 440 14.89 -13.22 11.85
CA ASN A 440 15.81 -12.28 11.21
C ASN A 440 16.55 -12.86 10.00
N ASP A 441 16.61 -14.18 9.85
CA ASP A 441 17.32 -14.86 8.75
C ASP A 441 16.50 -14.83 7.45
N THR A 442 16.32 -13.65 6.90
CA THR A 442 15.64 -13.40 5.64
C THR A 442 16.17 -12.11 5.00
N GLU A 443 16.08 -12.01 3.68
CA GLU A 443 16.43 -10.77 2.97
C GLU A 443 15.42 -9.64 3.16
N TYR A 444 14.24 -9.92 3.74
CA TYR A 444 13.17 -8.96 4.01
C TYR A 444 13.25 -8.40 5.44
N GLY A 445 12.42 -7.41 5.71
CA GLY A 445 12.32 -6.80 7.04
C GLY A 445 11.12 -5.85 7.12
N LEU A 446 9.93 -6.32 6.72
CA LEU A 446 8.74 -5.46 6.67
C LEU A 446 8.02 -5.44 8.02
N THR A 447 7.35 -6.52 8.40
CA THR A 447 6.64 -6.61 9.67
C THR A 447 7.04 -7.87 10.45
N GLY A 448 6.77 -7.83 11.76
CA GLY A 448 6.91 -8.97 12.64
C GLY A 448 6.03 -8.82 13.86
N ALA A 449 5.77 -9.93 14.56
CA ALA A 449 5.12 -9.89 15.85
C ALA A 449 5.71 -10.93 16.82
N VAL A 450 5.52 -10.66 18.11
CA VAL A 450 5.94 -11.56 19.19
C VAL A 450 4.81 -11.68 20.20
N TYR A 451 4.45 -12.92 20.53
CA TYR A 451 3.54 -13.25 21.63
C TYR A 451 4.34 -13.89 22.76
N THR A 452 4.46 -13.21 23.89
CA THR A 452 5.10 -13.67 25.14
C THR A 452 4.59 -12.85 26.32
N ASN A 453 4.54 -13.45 27.49
CA ASN A 453 4.24 -12.76 28.75
C ASN A 453 5.51 -12.26 29.48
N ASP A 454 6.72 -12.58 28.97
CA ASP A 454 7.98 -12.13 29.55
C ASP A 454 8.35 -10.72 29.07
N PRO A 455 8.32 -9.69 29.96
CA PRO A 455 8.68 -8.32 29.58
C PRO A 455 10.11 -8.18 29.07
N GLY A 456 11.04 -9.02 29.55
CA GLY A 456 12.44 -9.00 29.11
C GLY A 456 12.58 -9.49 27.66
N LYS A 457 11.80 -10.51 27.26
CA LYS A 457 11.74 -10.99 25.87
C LYS A 457 11.07 -9.95 24.96
N LEU A 458 10.01 -9.27 25.42
CA LEU A 458 9.39 -8.18 24.66
C LEU A 458 10.38 -7.03 24.41
N GLU A 459 11.10 -6.58 25.45
CA GLU A 459 12.11 -5.54 25.33
C GLU A 459 13.27 -5.97 24.41
N ARG A 460 13.68 -7.23 24.51
CA ARG A 460 14.69 -7.81 23.63
C ARG A 460 14.23 -7.87 22.18
N ALA A 461 13.00 -8.33 21.92
CA ALA A 461 12.43 -8.32 20.58
C ALA A 461 12.39 -6.91 19.99
N ALA A 462 12.00 -5.91 20.78
CA ALA A 462 11.98 -4.51 20.33
C ALA A 462 13.35 -3.98 19.87
N ARG A 463 14.45 -4.55 20.40
CA ARG A 463 15.81 -4.17 20.02
C ARG A 463 16.42 -5.02 18.91
N GLU A 464 16.06 -6.32 18.87
CA GLU A 464 16.79 -7.32 18.08
C GLU A 464 16.00 -7.86 16.89
N PHE A 465 14.67 -7.77 16.89
CA PHE A 465 13.86 -8.19 15.75
C PHE A 465 13.91 -7.10 14.68
N HIS A 466 14.66 -7.35 13.61
CA HIS A 466 15.03 -6.35 12.60
C HIS A 466 13.94 -6.19 11.51
N VAL A 467 12.86 -5.51 11.85
CA VAL A 467 11.74 -5.20 10.95
C VAL A 467 11.30 -3.74 11.08
N GLY A 468 10.74 -3.20 10.03
CA GLY A 468 10.26 -1.82 10.01
C GLY A 468 9.05 -1.58 10.94
N ASN A 469 8.17 -2.58 11.10
CA ASN A 469 7.03 -2.53 11.99
C ASN A 469 6.97 -3.78 12.86
N LEU A 470 7.28 -3.64 14.14
CA LEU A 470 7.18 -4.71 15.13
C LEU A 470 5.94 -4.54 16.01
N TYR A 471 5.21 -5.63 16.21
CA TYR A 471 4.02 -5.68 17.04
C TYR A 471 4.21 -6.65 18.21
N LEU A 472 3.82 -6.24 19.40
CA LEU A 472 3.96 -7.02 20.62
C LEU A 472 2.57 -7.43 21.13
N ASN A 473 2.35 -8.73 21.35
CA ASN A 473 1.09 -9.32 21.77
C ASN A 473 -0.12 -8.91 20.92
N ARG A 474 0.07 -8.82 19.62
CA ARG A 474 -0.99 -8.61 18.63
C ARG A 474 -0.57 -9.14 17.25
N LYS A 475 -1.52 -9.23 16.34
CA LYS A 475 -1.28 -9.62 14.93
C LYS A 475 -0.29 -8.68 14.23
N CYS A 476 0.48 -9.17 13.25
CA CYS A 476 1.47 -8.38 12.50
C CYS A 476 0.90 -7.54 11.35
N THR A 477 -0.41 -7.59 11.13
CA THR A 477 -1.12 -6.81 10.10
C THR A 477 -1.98 -5.69 10.70
N GLY A 478 -2.50 -4.79 9.85
CA GLY A 478 -3.42 -3.73 10.24
C GLY A 478 -2.71 -2.53 10.89
N ALA A 479 -1.70 -2.00 10.21
CA ALA A 479 -1.14 -0.69 10.51
C ALA A 479 -2.22 0.39 10.31
N LEU A 480 -2.19 1.43 11.14
CA LEU A 480 -3.11 2.57 11.08
C LEU A 480 -2.32 3.84 10.76
N VAL A 481 -2.83 4.64 9.84
CA VAL A 481 -2.25 5.94 9.46
C VAL A 481 -2.12 6.82 10.70
N GLY A 482 -0.99 7.47 10.86
CA GLY A 482 -0.68 8.33 12.01
C GLY A 482 -0.23 7.60 13.27
N ALA A 483 -0.69 6.36 13.48
CA ALA A 483 -0.36 5.55 14.67
C ALA A 483 0.80 4.57 14.42
N HIS A 484 0.83 3.95 13.24
CA HIS A 484 1.82 2.92 12.89
C HIS A 484 2.44 3.24 11.52
N PRO A 485 3.31 4.26 11.40
CA PRO A 485 3.98 4.58 10.14
C PRO A 485 4.60 3.34 9.52
N PHE A 486 4.23 3.04 8.25
CA PHE A 486 4.50 1.76 7.62
C PHE A 486 5.62 1.84 6.60
N GLY A 487 6.60 0.96 6.72
CA GLY A 487 7.72 0.85 5.78
C GLY A 487 8.77 -0.13 6.27
N GLY A 488 9.35 -0.87 5.32
CA GLY A 488 10.23 -1.99 5.58
C GLY A 488 11.73 -1.70 5.46
N PHE A 489 12.51 -2.50 6.17
CA PHE A 489 13.98 -2.56 6.12
C PHE A 489 14.44 -3.54 5.03
N ASN A 490 15.72 -3.60 4.79
CA ASN A 490 16.37 -4.55 3.87
C ASN A 490 15.71 -4.52 2.47
N MET A 491 15.40 -5.68 1.88
CA MET A 491 14.74 -5.78 0.56
C MET A 491 13.22 -5.54 0.61
N SER A 492 12.67 -5.17 1.77
CA SER A 492 11.26 -4.78 1.87
C SER A 492 11.01 -3.31 1.48
N GLY A 493 12.03 -2.48 1.37
CA GLY A 493 11.82 -1.12 0.88
C GLY A 493 12.89 -0.11 1.30
N THR A 494 12.56 1.15 1.08
CA THR A 494 13.42 2.31 1.40
C THR A 494 13.07 2.96 2.74
N ASP A 495 12.38 2.24 3.61
CA ASP A 495 11.92 2.71 4.92
C ASP A 495 11.13 4.03 4.85
N SER A 496 10.15 4.08 3.95
CA SER A 496 9.42 5.30 3.62
C SER A 496 8.51 5.81 4.75
N LYS A 497 8.06 4.93 5.65
CA LYS A 497 7.14 5.23 6.76
C LYS A 497 5.84 5.93 6.30
N ALA A 498 5.17 5.32 5.30
CA ALA A 498 3.87 5.77 4.82
C ALA A 498 2.87 5.93 5.98
N GLY A 499 2.05 6.96 5.94
CA GLY A 499 1.16 7.33 7.06
C GLY A 499 1.88 7.95 8.26
N GLY A 500 3.18 8.22 8.15
CA GLY A 500 3.97 8.90 9.16
C GLY A 500 4.07 10.41 8.92
N ARG A 501 4.43 11.15 9.97
CA ARG A 501 4.58 12.61 9.93
C ARG A 501 5.66 13.08 8.96
N ASP A 502 6.66 12.25 8.69
CA ASP A 502 7.82 12.61 7.87
C ASP A 502 7.67 12.16 6.40
N TYR A 503 6.62 11.39 6.09
CA TYR A 503 6.41 10.83 4.75
C TYR A 503 6.38 11.91 3.67
N LEU A 504 5.70 13.05 3.90
CA LEU A 504 5.64 14.15 2.94
C LEU A 504 7.02 14.75 2.61
N GLY A 505 7.99 14.64 3.52
CA GLY A 505 9.38 15.06 3.28
C GLY A 505 10.06 14.32 2.12
N LEU A 506 9.59 13.12 1.78
CA LEU A 506 10.11 12.35 0.63
C LEU A 506 9.74 13.00 -0.71
N PHE A 507 8.67 13.79 -0.76
CA PHE A 507 8.11 14.45 -1.94
C PHE A 507 8.47 15.94 -2.04
N MET A 508 9.25 16.45 -1.09
CA MET A 508 9.69 17.85 -1.02
C MET A 508 11.21 17.96 -0.89
N GLN A 509 11.70 19.16 -1.08
CA GLN A 509 13.07 19.52 -0.76
C GLN A 509 13.10 20.79 0.09
N ALA A 510 14.01 20.81 1.07
CA ALA A 510 14.22 21.97 1.93
C ALA A 510 15.00 23.06 1.20
N LYS A 511 14.53 24.31 1.30
CA LYS A 511 15.20 25.50 0.80
C LYS A 511 15.43 26.47 1.95
N VAL A 512 16.67 26.80 2.22
CA VAL A 512 17.04 27.82 3.21
C VAL A 512 17.14 29.17 2.50
N VAL A 513 16.54 30.19 3.11
CA VAL A 513 16.73 31.59 2.71
C VAL A 513 17.27 32.35 3.90
N ALA A 514 18.47 32.91 3.77
CA ALA A 514 19.12 33.76 4.77
C ALA A 514 19.16 35.20 4.24
N GLU A 515 18.65 36.14 5.03
CA GLU A 515 18.64 37.56 4.69
C GLU A 515 19.37 38.36 5.77
N LYS A 516 20.40 39.14 5.37
CA LYS A 516 21.06 40.06 6.26
C LYS A 516 20.17 41.28 6.53
N VAL A 517 19.83 41.49 7.80
CA VAL A 517 19.04 42.66 8.24
C VAL A 517 19.93 43.90 8.20
N ARG A 518 19.52 44.95 7.48
CA ARG A 518 20.20 46.25 7.44
C ARG A 518 19.46 47.22 8.36
N PRO A 519 20.18 47.97 9.23
CA PRO A 519 19.58 49.01 10.07
C PRO A 519 18.77 50.01 9.21
N GLY A 520 17.52 50.24 9.58
CA GLY A 520 16.60 51.14 8.86
C GLY A 520 15.82 50.53 7.68
N TYR A 521 16.01 49.23 7.41
CA TYR A 521 15.27 48.50 6.36
C TYR A 521 14.42 47.39 6.99
N THR A 522 13.20 47.70 7.38
CA THR A 522 12.26 46.69 7.85
C THR A 522 11.39 46.25 6.68
N ASN A 523 11.70 45.10 6.10
CA ASN A 523 10.85 44.47 5.07
C ASN A 523 9.58 43.79 5.67
N ARG A 524 9.37 43.89 6.98
CA ARG A 524 8.25 43.23 7.67
C ARG A 524 6.89 43.72 7.16
N GLU A 525 6.75 45.03 6.92
CA GLU A 525 5.49 45.64 6.46
C GLU A 525 5.11 45.33 5.00
N LYS A 526 6.08 44.91 4.16
CA LYS A 526 5.82 44.54 2.75
C LYS A 526 5.46 43.07 2.55
N ARG A 527 5.72 42.20 3.55
CA ARG A 527 5.43 40.76 3.43
C ARG A 527 4.02 40.38 3.86
N GLU A 528 3.33 41.24 4.62
CA GLU A 528 1.91 41.06 4.96
C GLU A 528 0.96 41.51 3.84
N ALA A 529 1.48 42.05 2.74
CA ALA A 529 0.74 42.60 1.61
C ALA A 529 0.89 41.79 0.30
N ILE A 530 1.58 40.65 0.32
CA ILE A 530 1.69 39.69 -0.80
C ILE A 530 1.13 38.34 -0.37
#